data_12594898a2cdbd0df418666c7b31d1b1
#
_entry.id   12594898a2cdbd0df418666c7b31d1b1
#
_cell.length_a   1.000
_cell.length_b   1.000
_cell.length_c   1.000
_cell.angle_alpha   90.00
_cell.angle_beta   90.00
_cell.angle_gamma   90.00
#
_symmetry.space_group_name_H-M   'P 1'
#
loop_
_entity.id
_entity.type
_entity.pdbx_description
1 polymer ?
#
loop_
_entity_poly.entity_id
_entity_poly.type
_entity_poly.pdbx_seq_one_letter_code
_entity_poly.pdbx_strand_id
1 'polypeptide(L)'
;RTYDGRMKRFHKGAFYLSEKLQLDIIPVILYGNCKIIAKAQPFNVRKGIMLTEILARIPANDTTYGTTYQERTKSISARMKKEYARICREQSTTDNPVFYENLIQNYIYKGPVEEWYIRIKVKIEDNYRLFNRLVPVKGQITDIGCGFGPLCYMLSQLSEEREITGIDYDEDKIAVAQQGWLRTPHLQFVCANALEYPLPESDAFILNDILHYMNYEHQRTLLLRCMEQLRPEGKLIVRDGNAANTRKHRLTRFTELLSTGIFSFNKTTEQLCFTSEAQIRSIAQEGGMQLEILPNDRYTSNTIYIFQKNKPEQE
;
A
#
# COMPACT_ATOMS: atom_id res chain seq x y z
N ARG A 1 8.62 -3.64 -25.47
CA ARG A 1 8.19 -2.82 -24.34
C ARG A 1 6.69 -2.91 -24.16
N THR A 2 6.22 -3.01 -22.92
CA THR A 2 4.80 -2.94 -22.53
C THR A 2 4.52 -1.61 -21.85
N TYR A 3 3.26 -1.14 -21.89
CA TYR A 3 2.86 0.09 -21.19
C TYR A 3 2.67 -0.15 -19.69
N ASP A 4 2.19 -1.35 -19.35
CA ASP A 4 1.74 -1.78 -18.03
C ASP A 4 2.75 -2.64 -17.27
N GLY A 5 3.93 -2.88 -17.84
CA GLY A 5 4.94 -3.76 -17.27
C GLY A 5 4.57 -5.24 -17.26
N ARG A 6 3.40 -5.62 -17.76
CA ARG A 6 2.97 -7.02 -17.78
C ARG A 6 3.58 -7.79 -18.95
N MET A 7 3.92 -9.05 -18.71
CA MET A 7 4.37 -9.95 -19.75
C MET A 7 3.18 -10.39 -20.61
N LYS A 8 3.16 -9.98 -21.88
CA LYS A 8 2.08 -10.26 -22.82
C LYS A 8 2.21 -11.63 -23.48
N ARG A 9 1.41 -11.87 -24.51
CA ARG A 9 1.46 -13.10 -25.31
C ARG A 9 2.81 -13.22 -26.02
N PHE A 10 3.40 -14.42 -25.99
CA PHE A 10 4.62 -14.73 -26.74
C PHE A 10 4.30 -15.04 -28.20
N HIS A 11 5.15 -14.55 -29.10
CA HIS A 11 5.10 -14.91 -30.50
C HIS A 11 5.78 -16.26 -30.72
N LYS A 12 5.25 -17.06 -31.63
CA LYS A 12 5.71 -18.43 -31.89
C LYS A 12 7.03 -18.48 -32.66
N GLY A 13 7.47 -17.37 -33.27
CA GLY A 13 8.61 -17.37 -34.23
C GLY A 13 9.90 -17.89 -33.64
N ALA A 14 10.29 -17.49 -32.44
CA ALA A 14 11.51 -17.99 -31.79
C ALA A 14 11.47 -19.51 -31.54
N PHE A 15 10.32 -20.03 -31.13
CA PHE A 15 10.12 -21.46 -30.86
C PHE A 15 10.09 -22.28 -32.16
N TYR A 16 9.50 -21.73 -33.22
CA TYR A 16 9.56 -22.32 -34.55
C TYR A 16 10.98 -22.42 -35.09
N LEU A 17 11.79 -21.35 -34.96
CA LEU A 17 13.19 -21.35 -35.35
C LEU A 17 14.00 -22.33 -34.51
N SER A 18 13.79 -22.41 -33.21
CA SER A 18 14.44 -23.40 -32.35
C SER A 18 14.17 -24.83 -32.83
N GLU A 19 12.91 -25.15 -33.16
CA GLU A 19 12.56 -26.49 -33.68
C GLU A 19 13.17 -26.76 -35.04
N LYS A 20 13.08 -25.83 -35.99
CA LYS A 20 13.52 -26.03 -37.37
C LYS A 20 15.04 -26.05 -37.52
N LEU A 21 15.74 -25.24 -36.74
CA LEU A 21 17.19 -25.09 -36.82
C LEU A 21 17.92 -25.85 -35.70
N GLN A 22 17.20 -26.62 -34.90
CA GLN A 22 17.73 -27.34 -33.73
C GLN A 22 18.57 -26.46 -32.81
N LEU A 23 18.07 -25.25 -32.54
CA LEU A 23 18.70 -24.26 -31.66
C LEU A 23 18.14 -24.32 -30.27
N ASP A 24 19.01 -24.21 -29.30
CA ASP A 24 18.61 -24.07 -27.88
C ASP A 24 17.96 -22.74 -27.61
N ILE A 25 17.13 -22.70 -26.57
CA ILE A 25 16.46 -21.49 -26.08
C ILE A 25 17.11 -21.08 -24.75
N ILE A 26 17.56 -19.83 -24.65
CA ILE A 26 17.95 -19.21 -23.38
C ILE A 26 16.89 -18.17 -23.04
N PRO A 27 15.99 -18.46 -22.08
CA PRO A 27 14.98 -17.49 -21.68
C PRO A 27 15.62 -16.38 -20.84
N VAL A 28 15.34 -15.13 -21.19
CA VAL A 28 15.83 -13.95 -20.46
C VAL A 28 14.64 -13.10 -20.01
N ILE A 29 14.59 -12.78 -18.73
CA ILE A 29 13.58 -11.93 -18.14
C ILE A 29 14.16 -10.55 -17.84
N LEU A 30 13.49 -9.51 -18.31
CA LEU A 30 13.82 -8.12 -18.03
C LEU A 30 12.74 -7.51 -17.16
N TYR A 31 13.10 -7.07 -15.95
CA TYR A 31 12.21 -6.40 -15.02
C TYR A 31 12.58 -4.91 -14.87
N GLY A 32 11.58 -4.05 -14.67
CA GLY A 32 11.76 -2.64 -14.34
C GLY A 32 12.01 -1.69 -15.51
N ASN A 33 12.41 -2.17 -16.69
CA ASN A 33 12.73 -1.33 -17.83
C ASN A 33 11.54 -0.49 -18.35
N CYS A 34 10.29 -0.95 -18.21
CA CYS A 34 9.09 -0.19 -18.56
C CYS A 34 8.85 1.02 -17.63
N LYS A 35 9.39 0.98 -16.43
CA LYS A 35 9.29 2.05 -15.43
C LYS A 35 10.39 3.10 -15.59
N ILE A 36 11.58 2.67 -15.98
CA ILE A 36 12.75 3.54 -16.18
C ILE A 36 12.68 4.23 -17.53
N ILE A 37 12.31 3.49 -18.57
CA ILE A 37 12.20 3.98 -19.95
C ILE A 37 10.79 3.66 -20.44
N ALA A 38 9.83 4.50 -20.10
CA ALA A 38 8.42 4.32 -20.46
C ALA A 38 8.24 4.35 -21.99
N LYS A 39 7.35 3.51 -22.53
CA LYS A 39 7.15 3.38 -23.98
C LYS A 39 6.65 4.67 -24.64
N ALA A 40 5.80 5.44 -23.95
CA ALA A 40 5.20 6.67 -24.47
C ALA A 40 6.03 7.94 -24.16
N GLN A 41 7.15 7.81 -23.45
CA GLN A 41 7.97 8.95 -23.01
C GLN A 41 9.46 8.70 -23.33
N PRO A 42 9.86 8.74 -24.59
CA PRO A 42 11.19 8.30 -25.04
C PRO A 42 12.35 9.12 -24.46
N PHE A 43 12.11 10.34 -24.01
CA PHE A 43 13.13 11.21 -23.41
C PHE A 43 13.06 11.30 -21.88
N ASN A 44 12.14 10.57 -21.25
CA ASN A 44 11.99 10.59 -19.80
C ASN A 44 12.59 9.31 -19.20
N VAL A 45 13.85 9.37 -18.80
CA VAL A 45 14.52 8.32 -18.05
C VAL A 45 14.32 8.58 -16.57
N ARG A 46 13.73 7.63 -15.86
CA ARG A 46 13.46 7.72 -14.43
C ARG A 46 14.45 6.88 -13.62
N LYS A 47 14.72 7.31 -12.40
CA LYS A 47 15.47 6.48 -11.45
C LYS A 47 14.67 5.22 -11.10
N GLY A 48 15.34 4.07 -11.11
CA GLY A 48 14.70 2.79 -10.77
C GLY A 48 15.68 1.62 -10.85
N ILE A 49 15.14 0.42 -10.63
CA ILE A 49 15.88 -0.84 -10.66
C ILE A 49 15.57 -1.55 -11.99
N MET A 50 16.60 -1.94 -12.71
CA MET A 50 16.52 -2.88 -13.83
C MET A 50 17.19 -4.18 -13.43
N LEU A 51 16.43 -5.28 -13.53
CA LEU A 51 16.95 -6.62 -13.31
C LEU A 51 16.91 -7.41 -14.61
N THR A 52 17.96 -8.18 -14.85
CA THR A 52 18.02 -9.16 -15.92
C THR A 52 18.25 -10.52 -15.29
N GLU A 53 17.33 -11.44 -15.48
CA GLU A 53 17.46 -12.83 -15.03
C GLU A 53 17.54 -13.75 -16.24
N ILE A 54 18.63 -14.53 -16.32
CA ILE A 54 18.84 -15.53 -17.34
C ILE A 54 18.45 -16.88 -16.76
N LEU A 55 17.41 -17.50 -17.32
CA LEU A 55 16.95 -18.80 -16.87
C LEU A 55 17.78 -19.93 -17.50
N ALA A 56 17.64 -21.12 -16.94
CA ALA A 56 18.32 -22.30 -17.44
C ALA A 56 18.04 -22.52 -18.94
N ARG A 57 19.10 -22.78 -19.69
CA ARG A 57 19.07 -23.12 -21.12
C ARG A 57 18.16 -24.35 -21.35
N ILE A 58 17.35 -24.28 -22.37
CA ILE A 58 16.46 -25.34 -22.83
C ILE A 58 17.00 -25.90 -24.13
N PRO A 59 17.52 -27.12 -24.13
CA PRO A 59 18.02 -27.77 -25.35
C PRO A 59 16.93 -27.91 -26.42
N ALA A 60 17.35 -27.91 -27.70
CA ALA A 60 16.43 -28.04 -28.82
C ALA A 60 15.65 -29.36 -28.79
N ASN A 61 16.29 -30.42 -28.33
CA ASN A 61 15.74 -31.78 -28.22
C ASN A 61 15.05 -32.06 -26.87
N ASP A 62 14.94 -31.09 -25.95
CA ASP A 62 14.25 -31.25 -24.67
C ASP A 62 12.73 -31.28 -24.89
N THR A 63 12.11 -32.42 -24.58
CA THR A 63 10.67 -32.64 -24.72
C THR A 63 9.86 -32.30 -23.47
N THR A 64 10.52 -31.89 -22.37
CA THR A 64 9.85 -31.52 -21.10
C THR A 64 8.83 -30.41 -21.29
N TYR A 65 9.07 -29.51 -22.25
CA TYR A 65 8.18 -28.38 -22.55
C TYR A 65 7.23 -28.64 -23.73
N GLY A 66 7.19 -29.85 -24.25
CA GLY A 66 6.39 -30.26 -25.40
C GLY A 66 7.22 -30.66 -26.59
N THR A 67 6.61 -31.39 -27.53
CA THR A 67 7.24 -31.95 -28.73
C THR A 67 7.14 -31.06 -29.97
N THR A 68 6.17 -30.11 -29.94
CA THR A 68 5.94 -29.15 -31.01
C THR A 68 6.26 -27.72 -30.57
N TYR A 69 6.62 -26.84 -31.52
CA TYR A 69 6.89 -25.44 -31.22
C TYR A 69 5.67 -24.73 -30.57
N GLN A 70 4.43 -25.17 -30.86
CA GLN A 70 3.21 -24.62 -30.25
C GLN A 70 3.14 -24.98 -28.77
N GLU A 71 3.37 -26.24 -28.41
CA GLU A 71 3.40 -26.72 -27.03
C GLU A 71 4.53 -26.06 -26.25
N ARG A 72 5.73 -26.04 -26.83
CA ARG A 72 6.90 -25.36 -26.25
C ARG A 72 6.64 -23.87 -26.01
N THR A 73 5.98 -23.17 -26.95
CA THR A 73 5.57 -21.78 -26.78
C THR A 73 4.68 -21.62 -25.55
N LYS A 74 3.67 -22.48 -25.39
CA LYS A 74 2.72 -22.44 -24.27
C LYS A 74 3.41 -22.69 -22.94
N SER A 75 4.18 -23.75 -22.83
CA SER A 75 4.82 -24.20 -21.60
C SER A 75 5.95 -23.26 -21.16
N ILE A 76 6.84 -22.85 -22.06
CA ILE A 76 7.94 -21.94 -21.74
C ILE A 76 7.43 -20.55 -21.42
N SER A 77 6.40 -20.05 -22.12
CA SER A 77 5.81 -18.75 -21.78
C SER A 77 5.11 -18.77 -20.42
N ALA A 78 4.47 -19.87 -20.04
CA ALA A 78 3.89 -20.04 -18.71
C ALA A 78 4.97 -20.02 -17.60
N ARG A 79 6.07 -20.76 -17.80
CA ARG A 79 7.23 -20.72 -16.90
C ARG A 79 7.79 -19.31 -16.77
N MET A 80 8.06 -18.61 -17.87
CA MET A 80 8.59 -17.25 -17.84
C MET A 80 7.65 -16.27 -17.13
N LYS A 81 6.33 -16.40 -17.31
CA LYS A 81 5.34 -15.59 -16.59
C LYS A 81 5.35 -15.86 -15.09
N LYS A 82 5.49 -17.13 -14.67
CA LYS A 82 5.62 -17.51 -13.26
C LYS A 82 6.87 -16.90 -12.63
N GLU A 83 8.01 -17.01 -13.30
CA GLU A 83 9.27 -16.41 -12.82
C GLU A 83 9.20 -14.88 -12.78
N TYR A 84 8.59 -14.25 -13.78
CA TYR A 84 8.37 -12.81 -13.77
C TYR A 84 7.49 -12.37 -12.61
N ALA A 85 6.43 -13.12 -12.31
CA ALA A 85 5.57 -12.85 -11.16
C ALA A 85 6.34 -12.99 -9.83
N ARG A 86 7.25 -13.97 -9.71
CA ARG A 86 8.16 -14.10 -8.56
C ARG A 86 9.02 -12.85 -8.40
N ILE A 87 9.69 -12.42 -9.47
CA ILE A 87 10.53 -11.21 -9.45
C ILE A 87 9.68 -9.98 -9.05
N CYS A 88 8.47 -9.85 -9.59
CA CYS A 88 7.58 -8.75 -9.23
C CYS A 88 7.25 -8.74 -7.73
N ARG A 89 6.98 -9.89 -7.12
CA ARG A 89 6.73 -10.00 -5.67
C ARG A 89 7.97 -9.64 -4.86
N GLU A 90 9.13 -10.20 -5.20
CA GLU A 90 10.40 -9.91 -4.51
C GLU A 90 10.81 -8.44 -4.58
N GLN A 91 10.44 -7.77 -5.67
CA GLN A 91 10.73 -6.34 -5.87
C GLN A 91 9.64 -5.41 -5.35
N SER A 92 8.50 -5.93 -4.88
CA SER A 92 7.43 -5.14 -4.24
C SER A 92 7.79 -4.82 -2.80
N THR A 93 8.69 -3.87 -2.60
CA THR A 93 9.15 -3.41 -1.29
C THR A 93 9.00 -1.91 -1.15
N THR A 94 8.88 -1.42 0.08
CA THR A 94 8.80 0.02 0.37
C THR A 94 10.08 0.78 0.00
N ASP A 95 11.19 0.08 -0.19
CA ASP A 95 12.48 0.66 -0.59
C ASP A 95 12.65 0.75 -2.11
N ASN A 96 11.77 0.12 -2.87
CA ASN A 96 11.83 0.07 -4.32
C ASN A 96 11.01 1.22 -4.95
N PRO A 97 11.63 2.16 -5.67
CA PRO A 97 10.91 3.26 -6.33
C PRO A 97 9.83 2.80 -7.33
N VAL A 98 10.00 1.62 -7.91
CA VAL A 98 9.02 1.03 -8.84
C VAL A 98 7.73 0.65 -8.13
N PHE A 99 7.79 0.26 -6.87
CA PHE A 99 6.64 -0.02 -6.03
C PHE A 99 5.71 1.21 -5.92
N TYR A 100 6.26 2.37 -5.55
CA TYR A 100 5.47 3.60 -5.43
C TYR A 100 4.86 4.04 -6.75
N GLU A 101 5.56 3.86 -7.86
CA GLU A 101 5.00 4.17 -9.18
C GLU A 101 3.81 3.26 -9.52
N ASN A 102 3.85 1.97 -9.15
CA ASN A 102 2.70 1.08 -9.30
C ASN A 102 1.50 1.56 -8.49
N LEU A 103 1.74 1.97 -7.23
CA LEU A 103 0.71 2.50 -6.36
C LEU A 103 0.08 3.78 -6.93
N ILE A 104 0.89 4.70 -7.46
CA ILE A 104 0.41 5.92 -8.11
C ILE A 104 -0.42 5.59 -9.35
N GLN A 105 0.06 4.67 -10.19
CA GLN A 105 -0.64 4.26 -11.41
C GLN A 105 -1.99 3.61 -11.14
N ASN A 106 -2.22 3.09 -9.94
CA ASN A 106 -3.51 2.54 -9.53
C ASN A 106 -4.65 3.57 -9.64
N TYR A 107 -4.34 4.87 -9.63
CA TYR A 107 -5.31 5.97 -9.61
C TYR A 107 -5.39 6.78 -10.91
N ILE A 108 -4.57 6.51 -11.92
CA ILE A 108 -4.53 7.29 -13.17
C ILE A 108 -5.84 7.26 -13.97
N TYR A 109 -6.68 6.22 -13.75
CA TYR A 109 -7.97 6.10 -14.43
C TYR A 109 -8.98 7.19 -14.01
N LYS A 110 -8.81 7.75 -12.80
CA LYS A 110 -9.69 8.77 -12.25
C LYS A 110 -9.36 10.17 -12.79
N GLY A 111 -8.16 10.35 -13.31
CA GLY A 111 -7.71 11.59 -13.91
C GLY A 111 -6.47 12.18 -13.23
N PRO A 112 -6.00 13.34 -13.73
CA PRO A 112 -4.72 13.91 -13.30
C PRO A 112 -4.75 14.45 -11.88
N VAL A 113 -5.90 14.82 -11.34
CA VAL A 113 -6.02 15.41 -9.99
C VAL A 113 -5.71 14.38 -8.93
N GLU A 114 -6.38 13.22 -8.99
CA GLU A 114 -6.19 12.12 -8.05
C GLU A 114 -4.81 11.49 -8.21
N GLU A 115 -4.33 11.31 -9.43
CA GLU A 115 -2.96 10.83 -9.67
C GLU A 115 -1.95 11.77 -9.01
N TRP A 116 -2.11 13.08 -9.18
CA TRP A 116 -1.20 14.08 -8.62
C TRP A 116 -1.26 14.12 -7.09
N TYR A 117 -2.46 14.02 -6.53
CA TYR A 117 -2.67 13.92 -5.08
C TYR A 117 -1.93 12.72 -4.48
N ILE A 118 -2.13 11.52 -5.04
CA ILE A 118 -1.45 10.31 -4.57
C ILE A 118 0.07 10.42 -4.75
N ARG A 119 0.54 10.99 -5.86
CA ARG A 119 1.97 11.21 -6.12
C ARG A 119 2.62 12.10 -5.08
N ILE A 120 1.95 13.19 -4.69
CA ILE A 120 2.41 14.08 -3.63
C ILE A 120 2.38 13.36 -2.28
N LYS A 121 1.26 12.72 -1.95
CA LYS A 121 1.07 12.01 -0.68
C LYS A 121 2.16 10.96 -0.47
N VAL A 122 2.38 10.08 -1.42
CA VAL A 122 3.41 9.03 -1.37
C VAL A 122 4.82 9.60 -1.28
N LYS A 123 5.08 10.79 -1.85
CA LYS A 123 6.40 11.44 -1.83
C LYS A 123 6.68 12.18 -0.51
N ILE A 124 5.65 12.76 0.08
CA ILE A 124 5.78 13.58 1.31
C ILE A 124 5.65 12.69 2.55
N GLU A 125 4.76 11.70 2.53
CA GLU A 125 4.54 10.78 3.63
C GLU A 125 5.54 9.62 3.58
N ASP A 126 6.69 9.75 4.25
CA ASP A 126 7.69 8.67 4.36
C ASP A 126 7.28 7.56 5.37
N ASN A 127 5.99 7.51 5.70
CA ASN A 127 5.45 6.61 6.74
C ASN A 127 5.14 5.20 6.25
N TYR A 128 5.05 5.00 4.94
CA TYR A 128 4.69 3.69 4.38
C TYR A 128 5.64 2.57 4.82
N ARG A 129 6.95 2.86 4.92
CA ARG A 129 7.95 1.91 5.44
C ARG A 129 7.70 1.57 6.90
N LEU A 130 7.36 2.59 7.69
CA LEU A 130 7.12 2.43 9.12
C LEU A 130 5.84 1.63 9.36
N PHE A 131 4.73 1.99 8.72
CA PHE A 131 3.50 1.23 8.81
C PHE A 131 3.70 -0.24 8.43
N ASN A 132 4.40 -0.53 7.33
CA ASN A 132 4.69 -1.91 6.94
C ASN A 132 5.49 -2.70 7.98
N ARG A 133 6.39 -2.02 8.74
CA ARG A 133 7.16 -2.66 9.82
C ARG A 133 6.36 -2.87 11.10
N LEU A 134 5.39 -1.99 11.36
CA LEU A 134 4.58 -2.04 12.58
C LEU A 134 3.45 -3.07 12.51
N VAL A 135 2.86 -3.28 11.32
CA VAL A 135 1.79 -4.25 11.15
C VAL A 135 2.35 -5.65 10.88
N PRO A 136 1.64 -6.73 11.27
CA PRO A 136 2.08 -8.09 11.00
C PRO A 136 2.12 -8.39 9.49
N VAL A 137 2.94 -9.36 9.08
CA VAL A 137 3.00 -9.85 7.69
C VAL A 137 1.81 -10.73 7.34
N LYS A 138 1.10 -11.26 8.34
CA LYS A 138 -0.08 -12.12 8.21
C LYS A 138 -1.14 -11.71 9.22
N GLY A 139 -2.41 -11.70 8.81
CA GLY A 139 -3.54 -11.45 9.70
C GLY A 139 -4.44 -10.32 9.24
N GLN A 140 -5.43 -9.99 10.07
CA GLN A 140 -6.44 -8.97 9.80
C GLN A 140 -5.91 -7.57 10.14
N ILE A 141 -5.95 -6.67 9.16
CA ILE A 141 -5.57 -5.26 9.31
C ILE A 141 -6.75 -4.39 8.95
N THR A 142 -7.10 -3.45 9.82
CA THR A 142 -8.18 -2.50 9.59
C THR A 142 -7.62 -1.08 9.55
N ASP A 143 -7.79 -0.41 8.40
CA ASP A 143 -7.39 0.99 8.16
C ASP A 143 -8.63 1.88 8.25
N ILE A 144 -8.73 2.67 9.32
CA ILE A 144 -9.87 3.56 9.58
C ILE A 144 -9.55 4.96 9.04
N GLY A 145 -10.48 5.52 8.25
CA GLY A 145 -10.25 6.74 7.50
C GLY A 145 -9.33 6.51 6.31
N CYS A 146 -9.49 5.38 5.63
CA CYS A 146 -8.59 4.93 4.57
C CYS A 146 -8.59 5.84 3.33
N GLY A 147 -9.60 6.70 3.18
CA GLY A 147 -9.78 7.58 2.03
C GLY A 147 -9.81 6.81 0.71
N PHE A 148 -8.97 7.19 -0.23
CA PHE A 148 -8.80 6.47 -1.50
C PHE A 148 -8.06 5.12 -1.38
N GLY A 149 -7.68 4.70 -0.18
CA GLY A 149 -7.06 3.41 0.13
C GLY A 149 -5.59 3.21 -0.28
N PRO A 150 -4.73 4.25 -0.39
CA PRO A 150 -3.35 4.04 -0.83
C PRO A 150 -2.54 3.19 0.14
N LEU A 151 -2.75 3.34 1.46
CA LEU A 151 -2.10 2.53 2.48
C LEU A 151 -2.57 1.07 2.42
N CYS A 152 -3.87 0.84 2.29
CA CYS A 152 -4.45 -0.50 2.12
C CYS A 152 -3.86 -1.22 0.90
N TYR A 153 -3.78 -0.55 -0.24
CA TYR A 153 -3.16 -1.10 -1.45
C TYR A 153 -1.69 -1.42 -1.26
N MET A 154 -0.94 -0.54 -0.60
CA MET A 154 0.47 -0.76 -0.30
C MET A 154 0.66 -1.99 0.57
N LEU A 155 -0.08 -2.10 1.66
CA LEU A 155 0.01 -3.23 2.60
C LEU A 155 -0.37 -4.56 1.94
N SER A 156 -1.40 -4.56 1.08
CA SER A 156 -1.84 -5.73 0.31
C SER A 156 -0.80 -6.20 -0.71
N GLN A 157 -0.05 -5.28 -1.33
CA GLN A 157 1.01 -5.65 -2.27
C GLN A 157 2.27 -6.19 -1.59
N LEU A 158 2.50 -5.84 -0.32
CA LEU A 158 3.68 -6.25 0.44
C LEU A 158 3.52 -7.61 1.10
N SER A 159 2.29 -8.09 1.28
CA SER A 159 2.02 -9.45 1.74
C SER A 159 0.64 -9.93 1.26
N GLU A 160 0.62 -11.09 0.62
CA GLU A 160 -0.60 -11.78 0.21
C GLU A 160 -1.32 -12.49 1.39
N GLU A 161 -0.68 -12.57 2.56
CA GLU A 161 -1.23 -13.19 3.77
C GLU A 161 -1.98 -12.18 4.68
N ARG A 162 -2.08 -10.92 4.26
CA ARG A 162 -2.84 -9.89 4.95
C ARG A 162 -4.25 -9.84 4.43
N GLU A 163 -5.23 -9.93 5.34
CA GLU A 163 -6.63 -9.59 5.09
C GLU A 163 -6.81 -8.13 5.49
N ILE A 164 -7.18 -7.25 4.55
CA ILE A 164 -7.19 -5.81 4.78
C ILE A 164 -8.59 -5.26 4.58
N THR A 165 -9.08 -4.51 5.57
CA THR A 165 -10.34 -3.78 5.51
C THR A 165 -10.06 -2.29 5.65
N GLY A 166 -10.32 -1.52 4.59
CA GLY A 166 -10.32 -0.06 4.63
C GLY A 166 -11.73 0.46 4.90
N ILE A 167 -11.88 1.34 5.89
CA ILE A 167 -13.16 1.95 6.27
C ILE A 167 -13.05 3.46 6.10
N ASP A 168 -14.00 4.07 5.40
CA ASP A 168 -14.15 5.52 5.31
C ASP A 168 -15.63 5.87 5.18
N TYR A 169 -16.04 7.03 5.71
CA TYR A 169 -17.43 7.48 5.62
C TYR A 169 -17.74 8.16 4.29
N ASP A 170 -16.72 8.56 3.53
CA ASP A 170 -16.86 9.25 2.24
C ASP A 170 -17.07 8.26 1.09
N GLU A 171 -18.31 8.20 0.61
CA GLU A 171 -18.72 7.29 -0.47
C GLU A 171 -17.92 7.51 -1.76
N ASP A 172 -17.61 8.76 -2.12
CA ASP A 172 -16.87 9.09 -3.33
C ASP A 172 -15.43 8.55 -3.25
N LYS A 173 -14.80 8.65 -2.07
CA LYS A 173 -13.45 8.09 -1.85
C LYS A 173 -13.46 6.57 -1.90
N ILE A 174 -14.45 5.94 -1.26
CA ILE A 174 -14.59 4.48 -1.27
C ILE A 174 -14.88 3.97 -2.68
N ALA A 175 -15.74 4.65 -3.44
CA ALA A 175 -15.99 4.30 -4.85
C ALA A 175 -14.71 4.32 -5.69
N VAL A 176 -13.82 5.29 -5.45
CA VAL A 176 -12.49 5.33 -6.10
C VAL A 176 -11.61 4.19 -5.60
N ALA A 177 -11.53 3.96 -4.29
CA ALA A 177 -10.74 2.89 -3.71
C ALA A 177 -11.14 1.50 -4.27
N GLN A 178 -12.43 1.27 -4.46
CA GLN A 178 -12.96 0.01 -4.98
C GLN A 178 -12.63 -0.24 -6.47
N GLN A 179 -12.23 0.76 -7.24
CA GLN A 179 -11.98 0.63 -8.68
C GLN A 179 -10.51 0.46 -9.05
N GLY A 180 -9.60 0.47 -8.07
CA GLY A 180 -8.17 0.28 -8.31
C GLY A 180 -7.86 -1.06 -8.97
N TRP A 181 -6.93 -1.09 -9.92
CA TRP A 181 -6.54 -2.32 -10.64
C TRP A 181 -5.63 -3.24 -9.80
N LEU A 182 -5.10 -2.75 -8.68
CA LEU A 182 -4.29 -3.53 -7.72
C LEU A 182 -5.14 -4.32 -6.71
N ARG A 183 -6.45 -4.34 -6.86
CA ARG A 183 -7.35 -5.10 -5.97
C ARG A 183 -6.99 -6.57 -5.92
N THR A 184 -7.10 -7.13 -4.72
CA THR A 184 -6.98 -8.56 -4.43
C THR A 184 -8.24 -9.04 -3.73
N PRO A 185 -8.52 -10.36 -3.68
CA PRO A 185 -9.63 -10.90 -2.89
C PRO A 185 -9.51 -10.59 -1.38
N HIS A 186 -8.28 -10.35 -0.89
CA HIS A 186 -7.96 -10.08 0.51
C HIS A 186 -8.00 -8.59 0.87
N LEU A 187 -8.49 -7.72 -0.03
CA LEU A 187 -8.59 -6.28 0.18
C LEU A 187 -10.04 -5.83 -0.02
N GLN A 188 -10.65 -5.32 1.05
CA GLN A 188 -12.02 -4.83 1.06
C GLN A 188 -12.06 -3.35 1.44
N PHE A 189 -13.03 -2.62 0.88
CA PHE A 189 -13.32 -1.23 1.22
C PHE A 189 -14.78 -1.10 1.61
N VAL A 190 -15.04 -0.48 2.76
CA VAL A 190 -16.36 -0.33 3.36
C VAL A 190 -16.66 1.16 3.53
N CYS A 191 -17.79 1.61 2.99
CA CYS A 191 -18.31 2.96 3.25
C CYS A 191 -19.12 2.92 4.52
N ALA A 192 -18.56 3.45 5.64
CA ALA A 192 -19.23 3.44 6.92
C ALA A 192 -18.64 4.49 7.90
N ASN A 193 -19.47 4.94 8.84
CA ASN A 193 -19.01 5.70 10.00
C ASN A 193 -18.34 4.75 11.01
N ALA A 194 -17.04 4.90 11.24
CA ALA A 194 -16.28 4.02 12.14
C ALA A 194 -16.75 4.10 13.61
N LEU A 195 -17.45 5.15 14.01
CA LEU A 195 -18.05 5.26 15.36
C LEU A 195 -19.25 4.32 15.55
N GLU A 196 -19.91 3.91 14.49
CA GLU A 196 -21.13 3.10 14.52
C GLU A 196 -20.92 1.69 13.93
N TYR A 197 -20.05 1.59 12.93
CA TYR A 197 -19.78 0.33 12.23
C TYR A 197 -19.23 -0.74 13.18
N PRO A 198 -19.70 -1.99 13.13
CA PRO A 198 -19.13 -3.08 13.93
C PRO A 198 -17.72 -3.40 13.45
N LEU A 199 -16.73 -2.91 14.19
CA LEU A 199 -15.32 -3.12 13.84
C LEU A 199 -14.96 -4.61 13.92
N PRO A 200 -14.24 -5.18 12.93
CA PRO A 200 -13.80 -6.56 12.98
C PRO A 200 -12.67 -6.74 13.99
N GLU A 201 -12.57 -7.93 14.59
CA GLU A 201 -11.36 -8.29 15.36
C GLU A 201 -10.13 -8.21 14.46
N SER A 202 -9.10 -7.49 14.90
CA SER A 202 -7.94 -7.19 14.06
C SER A 202 -6.62 -7.40 14.79
N ASP A 203 -5.62 -7.81 14.02
CA ASP A 203 -4.22 -7.89 14.46
C ASP A 203 -3.55 -6.51 14.43
N ALA A 204 -4.11 -5.60 13.60
CA ALA A 204 -3.72 -4.20 13.62
C ALA A 204 -4.88 -3.28 13.21
N PHE A 205 -5.05 -2.18 13.96
CA PHE A 205 -5.80 -1.02 13.52
C PHE A 205 -4.84 0.10 13.15
N ILE A 206 -5.15 0.83 12.08
CA ILE A 206 -4.39 2.00 11.64
C ILE A 206 -5.36 3.18 11.56
N LEU A 207 -4.98 4.29 12.18
CA LEU A 207 -5.64 5.60 12.06
C LEU A 207 -4.58 6.61 11.60
N ASN A 208 -4.65 7.01 10.35
CA ASN A 208 -3.62 7.86 9.74
C ASN A 208 -4.20 9.21 9.34
N ASP A 209 -3.89 10.26 10.09
CA ASP A 209 -4.31 11.65 9.88
C ASP A 209 -5.84 11.83 9.84
N ILE A 210 -6.56 11.24 10.81
CA ILE A 210 -8.02 11.30 10.87
C ILE A 210 -8.58 11.82 12.18
N LEU A 211 -7.87 11.67 13.30
CA LEU A 211 -8.42 12.02 14.62
C LEU A 211 -8.77 13.52 14.71
N HIS A 212 -7.94 14.37 14.15
CA HIS A 212 -8.14 15.82 14.21
C HIS A 212 -9.41 16.32 13.49
N TYR A 213 -10.11 15.49 12.71
CA TYR A 213 -11.42 15.79 12.13
C TYR A 213 -12.58 15.48 13.08
N MET A 214 -12.32 14.94 14.27
CA MET A 214 -13.31 14.55 15.27
C MET A 214 -13.13 15.38 16.55
N ASN A 215 -14.21 15.62 17.29
CA ASN A 215 -14.10 16.15 18.64
C ASN A 215 -13.47 15.11 19.59
N TYR A 216 -13.01 15.55 20.76
CA TYR A 216 -12.30 14.70 21.70
C TYR A 216 -13.10 13.45 22.15
N GLU A 217 -14.40 13.56 22.38
CA GLU A 217 -15.23 12.44 22.78
C GLU A 217 -15.33 11.36 21.69
N HIS A 218 -15.46 11.78 20.44
CA HIS A 218 -15.45 10.86 19.31
C HIS A 218 -14.08 10.20 19.12
N GLN A 219 -12.98 10.97 19.29
CA GLN A 219 -11.61 10.42 19.25
C GLN A 219 -11.44 9.35 20.33
N ARG A 220 -11.81 9.65 21.56
CA ARG A 220 -11.75 8.73 22.69
C ARG A 220 -12.58 7.47 22.43
N THR A 221 -13.85 7.64 22.03
CA THR A 221 -14.74 6.53 21.71
C THR A 221 -14.17 5.61 20.63
N LEU A 222 -13.67 6.19 19.54
CA LEU A 222 -13.09 5.41 18.43
C LEU A 222 -11.85 4.62 18.86
N LEU A 223 -10.93 5.26 19.60
CA LEU A 223 -9.72 4.61 20.08
C LEU A 223 -10.05 3.44 21.03
N LEU A 224 -10.97 3.62 21.97
CA LEU A 224 -11.37 2.54 22.88
C LEU A 224 -12.03 1.38 22.13
N ARG A 225 -12.92 1.66 21.17
CA ARG A 225 -13.53 0.62 20.31
C ARG A 225 -12.48 -0.17 19.53
N CYS A 226 -11.45 0.50 18.98
CA CYS A 226 -10.35 -0.20 18.33
C CYS A 226 -9.60 -1.09 19.32
N MET A 227 -9.31 -0.60 20.53
CA MET A 227 -8.61 -1.37 21.56
C MET A 227 -9.38 -2.62 22.00
N GLU A 228 -10.69 -2.53 22.12
CA GLU A 228 -11.56 -3.69 22.43
C GLU A 228 -11.47 -4.79 21.38
N GLN A 229 -11.42 -4.39 20.09
CA GLN A 229 -11.38 -5.30 18.95
C GLN A 229 -9.98 -5.76 18.58
N LEU A 230 -8.92 -5.35 19.31
CA LEU A 230 -7.59 -5.86 19.11
C LEU A 230 -7.45 -7.30 19.62
N ARG A 231 -6.88 -8.15 18.78
CA ARG A 231 -6.41 -9.48 19.18
C ARG A 231 -5.28 -9.36 20.22
N PRO A 232 -4.96 -10.43 20.97
CA PRO A 232 -4.02 -10.37 22.11
C PRO A 232 -2.67 -9.73 21.78
N GLU A 233 -2.06 -10.05 20.64
CA GLU A 233 -0.77 -9.51 20.18
C GLU A 233 -0.93 -8.31 19.25
N GLY A 234 -2.17 -7.81 19.08
CA GLY A 234 -2.52 -6.76 18.13
C GLY A 234 -1.99 -5.39 18.54
N LYS A 235 -1.93 -4.51 17.55
CA LYS A 235 -1.49 -3.11 17.71
C LYS A 235 -2.52 -2.13 17.17
N LEU A 236 -2.80 -1.07 17.94
CA LEU A 236 -3.46 0.11 17.41
C LEU A 236 -2.38 1.16 17.10
N ILE A 237 -2.29 1.59 15.85
CA ILE A 237 -1.27 2.51 15.36
C ILE A 237 -1.98 3.78 14.92
N VAL A 238 -1.69 4.87 15.61
CA VAL A 238 -2.27 6.18 15.34
C VAL A 238 -1.17 7.14 14.92
N ARG A 239 -1.34 7.78 13.77
CA ARG A 239 -0.51 8.91 13.34
C ARG A 239 -1.39 10.14 13.22
N ASP A 240 -1.07 11.19 13.98
CA ASP A 240 -1.81 12.46 13.91
C ASP A 240 -0.97 13.66 14.35
N GLY A 241 -1.45 14.87 14.05
CA GLY A 241 -0.83 16.10 14.47
C GLY A 241 -0.86 16.27 15.99
N ASN A 242 0.25 16.69 16.59
CA ASN A 242 0.32 16.97 18.03
C ASN A 242 0.05 18.46 18.33
N ALA A 243 -0.94 18.74 19.18
CA ALA A 243 -1.35 20.09 19.57
C ALA A 243 -0.20 20.96 20.11
N ALA A 244 0.84 20.36 20.72
CA ALA A 244 1.98 21.08 21.31
C ALA A 244 2.96 21.68 20.29
N ASN A 245 2.93 21.27 19.01
CA ASN A 245 3.94 21.62 18.01
C ASN A 245 3.52 22.81 17.11
N THR A 246 3.19 23.94 17.71
CA THR A 246 2.64 25.15 17.06
C THR A 246 3.49 25.72 15.91
N ARG A 247 4.82 25.57 15.90
CA ARG A 247 5.68 26.09 14.83
C ARG A 247 5.61 25.30 13.52
N LYS A 248 5.37 23.99 13.56
CA LYS A 248 5.24 23.12 12.38
C LYS A 248 3.81 23.08 11.82
N HIS A 249 2.80 23.53 12.59
CA HIS A 249 1.40 23.61 12.16
C HIS A 249 1.16 24.44 10.89
N ARG A 250 2.05 25.38 10.54
CA ARG A 250 1.89 26.19 9.32
C ARG A 250 2.03 25.34 8.03
N LEU A 251 2.91 24.33 8.04
CA LEU A 251 3.08 23.42 6.88
C LEU A 251 1.96 22.37 6.83
N THR A 252 1.59 21.81 7.99
CA THR A 252 0.46 20.86 8.10
C THR A 252 -0.84 21.54 7.70
N ARG A 253 -1.12 22.77 8.19
CA ARG A 253 -2.25 23.59 7.74
C ARG A 253 -2.21 23.89 6.24
N PHE A 254 -1.04 24.08 5.66
CA PHE A 254 -0.92 24.35 4.22
C PHE A 254 -1.21 23.10 3.38
N THR A 255 -0.78 21.91 3.81
CA THR A 255 -1.14 20.64 3.15
C THR A 255 -2.60 20.28 3.34
N GLU A 256 -3.18 20.59 4.50
CA GLU A 256 -4.61 20.43 4.77
C GLU A 256 -5.46 21.46 4.02
N LEU A 257 -5.00 22.72 3.93
CA LEU A 257 -5.68 23.76 3.13
C LEU A 257 -5.63 23.43 1.63
N LEU A 258 -4.56 22.80 1.15
CA LEU A 258 -4.49 22.25 -0.20
C LEU A 258 -5.47 21.08 -0.39
N SER A 259 -5.60 20.19 0.61
CA SER A 259 -6.51 19.05 0.52
C SER A 259 -7.99 19.43 0.70
N THR A 260 -8.28 20.44 1.54
CA THR A 260 -9.66 20.89 1.81
C THR A 260 -10.10 22.06 0.95
N GLY A 261 -9.21 23.01 0.68
CA GLY A 261 -9.56 24.28 0.01
C GLY A 261 -9.47 24.26 -1.52
N ILE A 262 -8.47 23.59 -2.10
CA ILE A 262 -8.28 23.58 -3.57
C ILE A 262 -8.97 22.38 -4.21
N PHE A 263 -9.03 21.23 -3.50
CA PHE A 263 -9.53 19.98 -4.07
C PHE A 263 -10.86 19.49 -3.47
N SER A 264 -11.41 20.18 -2.46
CA SER A 264 -12.65 19.75 -1.77
C SER A 264 -12.65 18.28 -1.33
N PHE A 265 -11.48 17.74 -0.98
CA PHE A 265 -11.31 16.32 -0.67
C PHE A 265 -11.88 15.91 0.70
N ASN A 266 -12.23 16.85 1.59
CA ASN A 266 -12.82 16.56 2.89
C ASN A 266 -14.14 17.31 3.06
N LYS A 267 -15.20 16.57 3.37
CA LYS A 267 -16.57 17.09 3.60
C LYS A 267 -16.77 17.62 5.02
N THR A 268 -15.73 17.68 5.86
CA THR A 268 -15.85 18.09 7.26
C THR A 268 -15.92 19.62 7.38
N THR A 269 -16.98 20.12 7.97
CA THR A 269 -17.19 21.54 8.28
C THR A 269 -16.81 21.91 9.71
N GLU A 270 -16.36 20.93 10.52
CA GLU A 270 -16.02 21.12 11.92
C GLU A 270 -14.61 21.70 12.11
N GLN A 271 -14.42 22.41 13.22
CA GLN A 271 -13.12 22.96 13.60
C GLN A 271 -12.15 21.82 13.94
N LEU A 272 -10.93 21.86 13.36
CA LEU A 272 -9.91 20.83 13.63
C LEU A 272 -9.57 20.75 15.13
N CYS A 273 -9.63 19.55 15.68
CA CYS A 273 -9.38 19.25 17.08
C CYS A 273 -8.16 18.34 17.26
N PHE A 274 -6.98 18.94 17.43
CA PHE A 274 -5.75 18.18 17.64
C PHE A 274 -5.64 17.65 19.06
N THR A 275 -5.33 16.37 19.20
CA THR A 275 -5.18 15.71 20.49
C THR A 275 -3.81 15.99 21.09
N SER A 276 -3.77 16.27 22.39
CA SER A 276 -2.50 16.39 23.13
C SER A 276 -1.97 15.01 23.52
N GLU A 277 -0.63 14.92 23.72
CA GLU A 277 -0.04 13.69 24.22
C GLU A 277 -0.62 13.24 25.56
N ALA A 278 -0.96 14.19 26.46
CA ALA A 278 -1.58 13.90 27.75
C ALA A 278 -2.95 13.21 27.59
N GLN A 279 -3.76 13.66 26.63
CA GLN A 279 -5.05 13.04 26.32
C GLN A 279 -4.87 11.62 25.75
N ILE A 280 -3.91 11.42 24.85
CA ILE A 280 -3.59 10.09 24.30
C ILE A 280 -3.14 9.13 25.41
N ARG A 281 -2.29 9.59 26.35
CA ARG A 281 -1.86 8.80 27.51
C ARG A 281 -3.02 8.43 28.43
N SER A 282 -3.95 9.36 28.67
CA SER A 282 -5.15 9.09 29.45
C SER A 282 -6.03 8.02 28.82
N ILE A 283 -6.24 8.08 27.48
CA ILE A 283 -7.02 7.07 26.73
C ILE A 283 -6.31 5.71 26.76
N ALA A 284 -4.99 5.68 26.64
CA ALA A 284 -4.20 4.44 26.72
C ALA A 284 -4.36 3.77 28.10
N GLN A 285 -4.28 4.57 29.16
CA GLN A 285 -4.48 4.07 30.53
C GLN A 285 -5.90 3.55 30.74
N GLU A 286 -6.91 4.25 30.26
CA GLU A 286 -8.32 3.84 30.33
C GLU A 286 -8.55 2.51 29.60
N GLY A 287 -7.97 2.32 28.41
CA GLY A 287 -8.03 1.08 27.64
C GLY A 287 -7.12 -0.04 28.15
N GLY A 288 -6.35 0.18 29.22
CA GLY A 288 -5.40 -0.81 29.76
C GLY A 288 -4.25 -1.13 28.83
N MET A 289 -3.83 -0.16 27.99
CA MET A 289 -2.81 -0.35 26.96
C MET A 289 -1.48 0.25 27.37
N GLN A 290 -0.39 -0.41 26.98
CA GLN A 290 0.94 0.19 26.90
C GLN A 290 0.97 1.14 25.68
N LEU A 291 1.59 2.30 25.88
CA LEU A 291 1.74 3.33 24.84
C LEU A 291 3.22 3.55 24.55
N GLU A 292 3.61 3.27 23.30
CA GLU A 292 4.87 3.70 22.72
C GLU A 292 4.65 4.94 21.86
N ILE A 293 5.53 5.93 21.96
CA ILE A 293 5.45 7.17 21.20
C ILE A 293 6.70 7.28 20.35
N LEU A 294 6.52 7.29 19.03
CA LEU A 294 7.61 7.49 18.08
C LEU A 294 7.55 8.93 17.56
N PRO A 295 8.59 9.73 17.76
CA PRO A 295 8.67 11.05 17.14
C PRO A 295 8.69 10.87 15.63
N ASN A 296 7.74 11.51 14.96
CA ASN A 296 7.67 11.44 13.51
C ASN A 296 8.37 12.64 12.88
N ASP A 297 9.04 12.35 11.81
CA ASP A 297 9.48 13.14 10.67
C ASP A 297 10.13 14.52 10.85
N ARG A 298 11.13 14.74 9.98
CA ARG A 298 11.84 16.02 9.81
C ARG A 298 10.94 17.15 9.29
N TYR A 299 9.79 16.82 8.68
CA TYR A 299 8.98 17.77 7.91
C TYR A 299 7.58 18.05 8.46
N THR A 300 6.99 17.16 9.26
CA THR A 300 5.64 17.32 9.80
C THR A 300 5.60 17.36 11.33
N SER A 301 4.52 17.91 11.91
CA SER A 301 4.28 17.90 13.37
C SER A 301 3.62 16.61 13.85
N ASN A 302 3.47 15.61 12.99
CA ASN A 302 2.76 14.39 13.30
C ASN A 302 3.57 13.51 14.25
N THR A 303 2.88 12.84 15.14
CA THR A 303 3.43 11.88 16.10
C THR A 303 2.77 10.54 15.86
N ILE A 304 3.53 9.45 16.04
CA ILE A 304 2.99 8.09 15.94
C ILE A 304 2.86 7.53 17.35
N TYR A 305 1.66 7.10 17.65
CA TYR A 305 1.28 6.45 18.90
C TYR A 305 0.98 4.98 18.61
N ILE A 306 1.61 4.08 19.36
CA ILE A 306 1.41 2.64 19.22
C ILE A 306 0.87 2.12 20.55
N PHE A 307 -0.35 1.59 20.52
CA PHE A 307 -0.99 0.98 21.67
C PHE A 307 -0.91 -0.54 21.54
N GLN A 308 -0.52 -1.21 22.62
CA GLN A 308 -0.45 -2.67 22.72
C GLN A 308 -1.01 -3.13 24.06
N LYS A 309 -1.65 -4.31 24.07
CA LYS A 309 -2.06 -4.95 25.32
C LYS A 309 -0.83 -5.29 26.17
N ASN A 310 -0.95 -5.13 27.48
CA ASN A 310 0.09 -5.61 28.40
C ASN A 310 0.31 -7.11 28.14
N LYS A 311 1.56 -7.51 27.97
CA LYS A 311 1.84 -8.96 27.99
C LYS A 311 1.42 -9.49 29.37
N PRO A 312 0.70 -10.63 29.45
CA PRO A 312 0.49 -11.28 30.74
C PRO A 312 1.87 -11.54 31.34
N GLU A 313 2.05 -11.12 32.60
CA GLU A 313 3.25 -11.51 33.36
C GLU A 313 3.35 -13.03 33.28
N GLN A 314 4.46 -13.54 32.77
CA GLN A 314 4.75 -14.98 32.81
C GLN A 314 5.01 -15.33 34.27
N GLU A 315 4.02 -15.99 34.90
CA GLU A 315 4.19 -16.65 36.19
C GLU A 315 5.20 -17.80 36.13
#